data_794421dfa0d0811834242c6a459198bb
#
_entry.id   794421dfa0d0811834242c6a459198bb
#
_cell.length_a   1.000
_cell.length_b   1.000
_cell.length_c   1.000
_cell.angle_alpha   90.00
_cell.angle_beta   90.00
_cell.angle_gamma   90.00
#
_symmetry.space_group_name_H-M   'P 1'
#
loop_
_entity.id
_entity.type
_entity.pdbx_description
1 polymer ?
#
loop_
_entity_poly.entity_id
_entity_poly.type
_entity_poly.pdbx_seq_one_letter_code
_entity_poly.pdbx_strand_id
1 'polypeptide(L)'
;VLSSIPAPGGGGDSGLAWAEGTLWVGQYRERKIHQVDPETGAVLRTIESNRFVTGVTWVDGELWHGTWEGDESDLRRIDPETGEVLEQIEMPPGTPVSGVESDGSDTFFCGGSSTGKLRAVRRPARKA
;
A
#
# COMPACT_ATOMS: atom_id res chain seq x y z
N VAL A 1 -19.41 -8.24 12.55
CA VAL A 1 -18.49 -7.26 13.19
C VAL A 1 -18.07 -7.81 14.54
N LEU A 2 -16.76 -7.98 14.73
CA LEU A 2 -16.22 -8.44 16.01
C LEU A 2 -15.87 -7.25 16.91
N SER A 3 -15.31 -6.20 16.32
CA SER A 3 -14.91 -4.99 17.03
C SER A 3 -14.71 -3.84 16.04
N SER A 4 -14.53 -2.64 16.57
CA SER A 4 -14.22 -1.46 15.76
C SER A 4 -13.17 -0.63 16.49
N ILE A 5 -12.27 -0.05 15.73
CA ILE A 5 -11.25 0.89 16.22
C ILE A 5 -11.32 2.16 15.37
N PRO A 6 -10.88 3.30 15.90
CA PRO A 6 -10.83 4.53 15.11
C PRO A 6 -9.86 4.36 13.92
N ALA A 7 -10.24 4.89 12.75
CA ALA A 7 -9.34 4.97 11.63
C ALA A 7 -8.28 6.04 11.89
N PRO A 8 -7.01 5.79 11.49
CA PRO A 8 -5.97 6.80 11.69
C PRO A 8 -6.27 8.06 10.89
N GLY A 9 -5.92 9.21 11.44
CA GLY A 9 -6.12 10.50 10.77
C GLY A 9 -7.57 10.88 10.52
N GLY A 10 -8.51 10.26 11.23
CA GLY A 10 -9.94 10.59 11.09
C GLY A 10 -10.61 9.98 9.88
N GLY A 11 -10.00 9.03 9.22
CA GLY A 11 -10.61 8.32 8.08
C GLY A 11 -9.93 8.61 6.75
N GLY A 12 -10.62 8.30 5.65
CA GLY A 12 -10.03 8.42 4.31
C GLY A 12 -9.04 7.29 4.00
N ASP A 13 -9.18 6.16 4.68
CA ASP A 13 -8.35 4.99 4.47
C ASP A 13 -8.60 4.38 3.10
N SER A 14 -7.53 3.88 2.49
CA SER A 14 -7.57 3.35 1.12
C SER A 14 -7.15 1.89 1.05
N GLY A 15 -6.05 1.52 1.66
CA GLY A 15 -5.56 0.15 1.64
C GLY A 15 -5.19 -0.35 3.02
N LEU A 16 -5.23 -1.66 3.21
CA LEU A 16 -4.94 -2.31 4.48
C LEU A 16 -4.05 -3.52 4.25
N ALA A 17 -3.03 -3.69 5.10
CA ALA A 17 -2.23 -4.90 5.11
C ALA A 17 -2.01 -5.38 6.54
N TRP A 18 -2.11 -6.68 6.73
CA TRP A 18 -1.77 -7.33 8.00
C TRP A 18 -0.30 -7.75 7.97
N ALA A 19 0.47 -7.34 8.95
CA ALA A 19 1.89 -7.68 8.99
C ALA A 19 2.40 -7.72 10.44
N GLU A 20 2.91 -8.84 10.83
CA GLU A 20 3.60 -9.02 12.12
C GLU A 20 2.78 -8.51 13.32
N GLY A 21 1.50 -8.85 13.33
CA GLY A 21 0.60 -8.49 14.43
C GLY A 21 0.08 -7.07 14.41
N THR A 22 0.35 -6.31 13.35
CA THR A 22 -0.14 -4.93 13.21
C THR A 22 -0.82 -4.72 11.87
N LEU A 23 -1.53 -3.61 11.74
CA LEU A 23 -2.13 -3.18 10.48
C LEU A 23 -1.33 -2.03 9.89
N TRP A 24 -1.11 -2.07 8.58
CA TRP A 24 -0.63 -0.92 7.83
C TRP A 24 -1.81 -0.36 7.03
N VAL A 25 -2.10 0.91 7.22
CA VAL A 25 -3.30 1.56 6.68
C VAL A 25 -2.88 2.71 5.79
N GLY A 26 -3.24 2.64 4.51
CA GLY A 26 -3.04 3.74 3.58
C GLY A 26 -4.11 4.81 3.76
N GLN A 27 -3.73 6.05 3.64
CA GLN A 27 -4.61 7.21 3.65
C GLN A 27 -4.41 7.96 2.32
N TYR A 28 -5.39 7.91 1.44
CA TYR A 28 -5.24 8.30 0.04
C TYR A 28 -4.85 9.78 -0.11
N ARG A 29 -5.75 10.68 0.25
CA ARG A 29 -5.58 12.12 0.02
C ARG A 29 -4.48 12.74 0.88
N GLU A 30 -4.26 12.18 2.06
CA GLU A 30 -3.23 12.69 2.97
C GLU A 30 -1.83 12.20 2.58
N ARG A 31 -1.73 11.25 1.65
CA ARG A 31 -0.46 10.66 1.20
C ARG A 31 0.33 10.06 2.35
N LYS A 32 -0.36 9.28 3.19
CA LYS A 32 0.24 8.68 4.39
C LYS A 32 -0.05 7.21 4.49
N ILE A 33 0.83 6.50 5.18
CA ILE A 33 0.63 5.12 5.58
C ILE A 33 0.91 5.05 7.08
N HIS A 34 -0.05 4.51 7.83
CA HIS A 34 0.06 4.40 9.27
C HIS A 34 0.18 2.94 9.69
N GLN A 35 1.09 2.66 10.62
CA GLN A 35 1.09 1.38 11.33
C GLN A 35 0.21 1.54 12.57
N VAL A 36 -0.73 0.62 12.74
CA VAL A 36 -1.79 0.75 13.73
C VAL A 36 -1.87 -0.50 14.57
N ASP A 37 -2.01 -0.31 15.89
CA ASP A 37 -2.33 -1.40 16.81
C ASP A 37 -3.76 -1.85 16.54
N PRO A 38 -3.99 -3.13 16.17
CA PRO A 38 -5.32 -3.60 15.80
C PRO A 38 -6.30 -3.69 16.97
N GLU A 39 -5.82 -3.67 18.20
CA GLU A 39 -6.69 -3.76 19.38
C GLU A 39 -7.17 -2.38 19.84
N THR A 40 -6.32 -1.37 19.77
CA THR A 40 -6.59 -0.05 20.33
C THR A 40 -6.84 1.04 19.29
N GLY A 41 -6.35 0.82 18.06
CA GLY A 41 -6.34 1.86 17.03
C GLY A 41 -5.21 2.87 17.19
N ALA A 42 -4.30 2.66 18.14
CA ALA A 42 -3.18 3.56 18.34
C ALA A 42 -2.28 3.57 17.11
N VAL A 43 -1.89 4.76 16.66
CA VAL A 43 -0.93 4.92 15.57
C VAL A 43 0.46 4.74 16.13
N LEU A 44 1.14 3.69 15.68
CA LEU A 44 2.49 3.35 16.11
C LEU A 44 3.56 4.07 15.29
N ARG A 45 3.25 4.32 14.02
CA ARG A 45 4.19 4.91 13.07
C ARG A 45 3.43 5.51 11.90
N THR A 46 3.96 6.61 11.35
CA THR A 46 3.40 7.24 10.14
C THR A 46 4.51 7.44 9.12
N ILE A 47 4.23 7.04 7.89
CA ILE A 47 5.11 7.21 6.74
C ILE A 47 4.42 8.15 5.76
N GLU A 48 5.18 9.10 5.21
CA GLU A 48 4.66 10.04 4.21
C GLU A 48 5.09 9.61 2.81
N SER A 49 4.17 9.75 1.86
CA SER A 49 4.40 9.52 0.42
C SER A 49 4.33 10.86 -0.31
N ASN A 50 4.93 10.92 -1.48
CA ASN A 50 4.82 12.11 -2.33
C ASN A 50 3.71 11.97 -3.39
N ARG A 51 2.93 10.88 -3.34
CA ARG A 51 1.77 10.64 -4.20
C ARG A 51 0.63 10.10 -3.36
N PHE A 52 -0.60 10.20 -3.88
CA PHE A 52 -1.78 9.58 -3.24
C PHE A 52 -1.56 8.08 -3.10
N VAL A 53 -1.78 7.57 -1.88
CA VAL A 53 -1.59 6.15 -1.55
C VAL A 53 -2.87 5.38 -1.83
N THR A 54 -2.76 4.27 -2.56
CA THR A 54 -3.91 3.42 -2.91
C THR A 54 -3.89 2.12 -2.12
N GLY A 55 -3.35 1.05 -2.66
CA GLY A 55 -3.30 -0.24 -1.97
C GLY A 55 -2.05 -0.39 -1.12
N VAL A 56 -2.14 -1.22 -0.11
CA VAL A 56 -1.01 -1.56 0.77
C VAL A 56 -0.98 -3.07 0.90
N THR A 57 0.19 -3.67 0.78
CA THR A 57 0.36 -5.12 0.94
C THR A 57 1.70 -5.44 1.59
N TRP A 58 1.81 -6.67 2.10
CA TRP A 58 3.01 -7.16 2.77
C TRP A 58 3.36 -8.53 2.21
N VAL A 59 4.61 -8.72 1.82
CA VAL A 59 5.09 -9.99 1.29
C VAL A 59 6.56 -10.18 1.65
N ASP A 60 6.91 -11.33 2.20
CA ASP A 60 8.29 -11.72 2.53
C ASP A 60 9.05 -10.65 3.34
N GLY A 61 8.38 -10.06 4.33
CA GLY A 61 8.98 -9.01 5.16
C GLY A 61 9.09 -7.65 4.47
N GLU A 62 8.47 -7.48 3.32
CA GLU A 62 8.51 -6.25 2.54
C GLU A 62 7.17 -5.54 2.57
N LEU A 63 7.20 -4.24 2.80
CA LEU A 63 6.01 -3.39 2.73
C LEU A 63 5.95 -2.73 1.36
N TRP A 64 4.88 -3.00 0.64
CA TRP A 64 4.63 -2.45 -0.69
C TRP A 64 3.32 -1.68 -0.71
N HIS A 65 3.29 -0.62 -1.48
CA HIS A 65 2.04 0.12 -1.71
C HIS A 65 1.94 0.62 -3.14
N GLY A 66 0.71 0.86 -3.57
CA GLY A 66 0.43 1.52 -4.83
C GLY A 66 0.25 3.01 -4.64
N THR A 67 0.45 3.74 -5.71
CA THR A 67 0.09 5.14 -5.82
C THR A 67 -0.68 5.38 -7.10
N TRP A 68 -1.52 6.42 -7.09
CA TRP A 68 -2.19 6.87 -8.30
C TRP A 68 -2.56 8.32 -8.14
N GLU A 69 -1.91 9.18 -8.92
CA GLU A 69 -2.17 10.62 -8.88
C GLU A 69 -2.07 11.18 -10.29
N GLY A 70 -3.17 11.71 -10.82
CA GLY A 70 -3.25 12.15 -12.19
C GLY A 70 -3.05 10.99 -13.16
N ASP A 71 -2.12 11.13 -14.10
CA ASP A 71 -1.77 10.07 -15.06
C ASP A 71 -0.65 9.16 -14.56
N GLU A 72 -0.13 9.40 -13.37
CA GLU A 72 1.01 8.68 -12.84
C GLU A 72 0.58 7.69 -11.77
N SER A 73 1.14 6.49 -11.85
CA SER A 73 0.96 5.45 -10.84
C SER A 73 2.21 4.60 -10.76
N ASP A 74 2.43 4.02 -9.60
CA ASP A 74 3.53 3.09 -9.40
C ASP A 74 3.24 2.15 -8.25
N LEU A 75 4.10 1.14 -8.12
CA LEU A 75 4.19 0.28 -6.96
C LEU A 75 5.54 0.57 -6.29
N ARG A 76 5.54 0.72 -4.96
CA ARG A 76 6.73 1.08 -4.20
C ARG A 76 6.97 0.11 -3.07
N ARG A 77 8.23 -0.33 -2.95
CA ARG A 77 8.69 -0.97 -1.71
C ARG A 77 9.28 0.12 -0.83
N ILE A 78 8.84 0.18 0.41
CA ILE A 78 9.32 1.17 1.35
C ILE A 78 9.91 0.51 2.59
N ASP A 79 10.88 1.20 3.19
CA ASP A 79 11.42 0.80 4.48
C ASP A 79 10.36 1.12 5.54
N PRO A 80 9.85 0.11 6.28
CA PRO A 80 8.80 0.36 7.27
C PRO A 80 9.27 1.19 8.46
N GLU A 81 10.57 1.32 8.67
CA GLU A 81 11.10 2.12 9.78
C GLU A 81 11.33 3.57 9.39
N THR A 82 11.80 3.83 8.17
CA THR A 82 12.19 5.18 7.74
C THR A 82 11.25 5.80 6.73
N GLY A 83 10.47 4.97 6.02
CA GLY A 83 9.62 5.44 4.93
C GLY A 83 10.37 5.66 3.62
N GLU A 84 11.66 5.35 3.58
CA GLU A 84 12.46 5.48 2.36
C GLU A 84 11.92 4.56 1.26
N VAL A 85 11.81 5.09 0.03
CA VAL A 85 11.45 4.28 -1.14
C VAL A 85 12.66 3.48 -1.57
N LEU A 86 12.57 2.15 -1.42
CA LEU A 86 13.66 1.24 -1.74
C LEU A 86 13.62 0.75 -3.18
N GLU A 87 12.40 0.56 -3.70
CA GLU A 87 12.17 0.13 -5.09
C GLU A 87 10.92 0.81 -5.62
N GLN A 88 10.87 1.01 -6.93
CA GLN A 88 9.74 1.66 -7.59
C GLN A 88 9.51 1.01 -8.94
N ILE A 89 8.27 0.63 -9.20
CA ILE A 89 7.84 0.09 -10.49
C ILE A 89 6.84 1.08 -11.08
N GLU A 90 7.29 1.93 -12.00
CA GLU A 90 6.40 2.87 -12.69
C GLU A 90 5.47 2.10 -13.63
N MET A 91 4.19 2.43 -13.57
CA MET A 91 3.20 1.91 -14.49
C MET A 91 3.16 2.79 -15.75
N PRO A 92 2.71 2.24 -16.89
CA PRO A 92 2.54 3.07 -18.09
C PRO A 92 1.63 4.27 -17.81
N PRO A 93 1.88 5.43 -18.43
CA PRO A 93 1.03 6.61 -18.24
C PRO A 93 -0.45 6.31 -18.44
N GLY A 94 -1.30 6.89 -17.59
CA GLY A 94 -2.73 6.69 -17.65
C GLY A 94 -3.23 5.35 -17.10
N THR A 95 -2.36 4.58 -16.42
CA THR A 95 -2.76 3.31 -15.80
C THR A 95 -3.24 3.56 -14.37
N PRO A 96 -4.54 3.35 -14.06
CA PRO A 96 -5.00 3.50 -12.69
C PRO A 96 -4.52 2.33 -11.81
N VAL A 97 -4.21 2.65 -10.56
CA VAL A 97 -3.94 1.63 -9.53
C VAL A 97 -4.83 1.96 -8.33
N SER A 98 -5.84 1.13 -8.09
CA SER A 98 -6.78 1.35 -6.99
C SER A 98 -6.50 0.46 -5.79
N GLY A 99 -6.19 -0.81 -6.02
CA GLY A 99 -5.82 -1.75 -4.97
C GLY A 99 -4.62 -2.56 -5.37
N VAL A 100 -3.89 -3.07 -4.41
CA VAL A 100 -2.71 -3.92 -4.64
C VAL A 100 -2.76 -5.08 -3.66
N GLU A 101 -2.57 -6.29 -4.16
CA GLU A 101 -2.41 -7.46 -3.31
C GLU A 101 -1.33 -8.38 -3.88
N SER A 102 -0.58 -8.99 -2.99
CA SER A 102 0.44 -9.97 -3.35
C SER A 102 -0.17 -11.37 -3.41
N ASP A 103 0.35 -12.22 -4.28
CA ASP A 103 0.04 -13.66 -4.26
C ASP A 103 0.86 -14.43 -3.22
N GLY A 104 1.66 -13.72 -2.43
CA GLY A 104 2.56 -14.33 -1.45
C GLY A 104 3.91 -14.75 -2.02
N SER A 105 4.16 -14.48 -3.29
CA SER A 105 5.40 -14.86 -3.99
C SER A 105 5.91 -13.69 -4.86
N ASP A 106 5.89 -13.84 -6.16
CA ASP A 106 6.55 -12.91 -7.08
C ASP A 106 5.59 -12.04 -7.90
N THR A 107 4.30 -12.09 -7.62
CA THR A 107 3.31 -11.36 -8.41
C THR A 107 2.45 -10.46 -7.54
N PHE A 108 2.25 -9.23 -7.98
CA PHE A 108 1.23 -8.32 -7.46
C PHE A 108 0.05 -8.27 -8.42
N PHE A 109 -1.15 -8.20 -7.86
CA PHE A 109 -2.36 -7.91 -8.64
C PHE A 109 -2.83 -6.50 -8.30
N CYS A 110 -3.13 -5.71 -9.32
CA CYS A 110 -3.56 -4.32 -9.18
C CYS A 110 -4.93 -4.14 -9.78
N GLY A 111 -5.82 -3.49 -9.04
CA GLY A 111 -7.10 -3.05 -9.56
C GLY A 111 -6.94 -1.84 -10.47
N GLY A 112 -7.70 -1.77 -11.54
CA GLY A 112 -7.63 -0.71 -12.53
C GLY A 112 -8.83 0.23 -12.53
N SER A 113 -9.54 0.36 -11.39
CA SER A 113 -10.68 1.27 -11.26
C SER A 113 -11.72 1.06 -12.36
N SER A 114 -12.16 2.12 -13.03
CA SER A 114 -13.21 2.05 -14.05
C SER A 114 -12.78 1.41 -15.38
N THR A 115 -11.50 1.03 -15.53
CA THR A 115 -11.05 0.34 -16.75
C THR A 115 -11.64 -1.06 -16.90
N GLY A 116 -12.12 -1.65 -15.81
CA GLY A 116 -12.60 -3.02 -15.79
C GLY A 116 -11.49 -4.06 -15.88
N LYS A 117 -10.26 -3.69 -15.60
CA LYS A 117 -9.10 -4.57 -15.72
C LYS A 117 -8.44 -4.83 -14.37
N LEU A 118 -7.94 -6.05 -14.21
CA LEU A 118 -6.99 -6.40 -13.16
C LEU A 118 -5.66 -6.71 -13.86
N ARG A 119 -4.58 -6.16 -13.32
CA ARG A 119 -3.25 -6.34 -13.91
C ARG A 119 -2.36 -7.11 -12.96
N ALA A 120 -1.56 -8.01 -13.53
CA ALA A 120 -0.52 -8.71 -12.80
C ALA A 120 0.81 -8.01 -13.07
N VAL A 121 1.55 -7.74 -12.01
CA VAL A 121 2.85 -7.06 -12.07
C VAL A 121 3.87 -7.94 -11.35
N ARG A 122 5.02 -8.16 -11.96
CA ARG A 122 6.05 -8.98 -11.34
C ARG A 122 6.78 -8.20 -10.25
N ARG A 123 6.88 -8.79 -9.06
CA ARG A 123 7.76 -8.27 -8.01
C ARG A 123 9.22 -8.49 -8.45
N PRO A 124 10.11 -7.49 -8.31
CA PRO A 124 11.50 -7.67 -8.68
C PRO A 124 12.14 -8.86 -7.99
N ALA A 125 12.94 -9.61 -8.74
CA ALA A 125 13.61 -10.79 -8.22
C ALA A 125 14.61 -10.41 -7.12
N ARG A 126 14.74 -11.26 -6.11
CA ARG A 126 15.72 -11.09 -5.05
C ARG A 126 16.94 -11.93 -5.34
N LYS A 127 18.10 -11.35 -5.12
CA LYS A 127 19.35 -12.10 -5.22
C LYS A 127 19.49 -13.00 -4.00
N ALA A 128 19.93 -14.21 -4.24
CA ALA A 128 20.19 -15.15 -3.17
C ALA A 128 21.39 -14.70 -2.32
#